data_32e957313ee62c89c1245f561722e325
#
_entry.id   32e957313ee62c89c1245f561722e325
#
_cell.length_a   1.000
_cell.length_b   1.000
_cell.length_c   1.000
_cell.angle_alpha   90.00
_cell.angle_beta   90.00
_cell.angle_gamma   90.00
#
_symmetry.space_group_name_H-M   'P 1'
#
loop_
_entity.id
_entity.type
_entity.pdbx_description
1 polymer ?
#
loop_
_entity_poly.entity_id
_entity_poly.type
_entity_poly.pdbx_seq_one_letter_code
_entity_poly.pdbx_strand_id
1 'polypeptide(L)'
;SAVTVSVLCALTGCDYIQEGKPESSLLKQEEEHNNKIVLLEKQQAQLKSQLETIQKQQTGIINSTKTLTHVIKSVKDQQNTFIFTEFNPAKTKYFILNNGSVALAGRVLSIDATENGSVIHISLVNLLSIPISNIGFNATWGGEKPVDAKEFARWQQLLFNTSMTSTLKLLPGQWQDINLTLKGVSPNNLGYLKLAINMENIQFDN
;
A
#
# COMPACT_ATOMS: atom_id res chain seq x y z
N SER A 1 51.16 -10.87 11.52
CA SER A 1 52.34 -10.68 10.70
C SER A 1 52.39 -9.23 10.24
N ALA A 2 53.25 -8.48 10.90
CA ALA A 2 53.54 -7.09 10.57
C ALA A 2 54.59 -7.06 9.44
N VAL A 3 54.31 -6.34 8.38
CA VAL A 3 55.28 -6.03 7.33
C VAL A 3 55.73 -4.60 7.52
N THR A 4 56.90 -4.44 8.10
CA THR A 4 57.62 -3.19 8.18
C THR A 4 58.37 -2.96 6.87
N VAL A 5 58.00 -1.88 6.17
CA VAL A 5 58.75 -1.39 5.02
C VAL A 5 59.67 -0.25 5.50
N SER A 6 60.96 -0.53 5.55
CA SER A 6 62.00 0.47 5.79
C SER A 6 62.32 1.19 4.49
N VAL A 7 62.14 2.50 4.49
CA VAL A 7 62.58 3.38 3.40
C VAL A 7 63.91 4.01 3.81
N LEU A 8 64.93 3.65 3.06
CA LEU A 8 66.31 4.18 3.18
C LEU A 8 66.32 5.57 2.53
N CYS A 9 66.64 6.61 3.31
CA CYS A 9 66.96 7.94 2.78
C CYS A 9 68.36 7.97 2.22
N ALA A 10 68.51 8.13 0.93
CA ALA A 10 69.77 8.53 0.32
C ALA A 10 69.75 10.06 0.17
N LEU A 11 70.65 10.68 0.96
CA LEU A 11 70.97 12.10 0.83
C LEU A 11 72.04 12.23 -0.29
N THR A 12 71.64 12.83 -1.40
CA THR A 12 72.55 13.48 -2.33
C THR A 12 72.06 14.89 -2.60
N GLY A 13 72.77 15.83 -2.05
CA GLY A 13 72.55 17.25 -2.33
C GLY A 13 72.96 17.59 -3.76
N CYS A 14 72.13 18.40 -4.39
CA CYS A 14 72.54 19.30 -5.43
C CYS A 14 71.71 20.57 -5.31
N ASP A 15 72.36 21.62 -4.96
CA ASP A 15 71.87 22.98 -5.10
C ASP A 15 71.43 23.21 -6.54
N TYR A 16 70.16 23.49 -6.74
CA TYR A 16 69.70 24.22 -7.87
C TYR A 16 68.66 25.22 -7.37
N ILE A 17 69.16 26.45 -7.23
CA ILE A 17 68.30 27.61 -7.00
C ILE A 17 67.52 27.80 -8.32
N GLN A 18 66.26 27.35 -8.36
CA GLN A 18 65.33 27.71 -9.40
C GLN A 18 64.38 28.76 -8.84
N GLU A 19 64.57 29.93 -9.38
CA GLU A 19 63.82 31.16 -9.10
C GLU A 19 62.33 30.93 -9.02
N GLY A 20 61.76 31.58 -8.06
CA GLY A 20 60.37 31.68 -7.65
C GLY A 20 59.30 31.45 -8.72
N LYS A 21 58.55 30.39 -8.57
CA LYS A 21 57.15 30.44 -8.95
C LYS A 21 56.45 31.41 -8.01
N PRO A 22 55.74 32.40 -8.54
CA PRO A 22 55.16 33.45 -7.69
C PRO A 22 54.20 32.79 -6.69
N GLU A 23 54.37 33.15 -5.41
CA GLU A 23 53.53 32.78 -4.27
C GLU A 23 52.02 32.87 -4.57
N SER A 24 51.63 33.79 -5.52
CA SER A 24 50.27 33.97 -6.05
C SER A 24 49.71 32.74 -6.80
N SER A 25 50.57 31.87 -7.39
CA SER A 25 50.07 30.67 -8.11
C SER A 25 49.74 29.52 -7.15
N LEU A 26 50.47 29.42 -6.06
CA LEU A 26 50.20 28.43 -5.00
C LEU A 26 48.93 28.81 -4.22
N LEU A 27 48.75 30.06 -3.90
CA LEU A 27 47.53 30.57 -3.25
C LEU A 27 46.27 30.36 -4.11
N LYS A 28 46.37 30.54 -5.43
CA LYS A 28 45.28 30.24 -6.34
C LYS A 28 44.92 28.77 -6.42
N GLN A 29 45.94 27.90 -6.42
CA GLN A 29 45.70 26.45 -6.39
C GLN A 29 45.05 25.99 -5.06
N GLU A 30 45.48 26.58 -3.96
CA GLU A 30 44.90 26.29 -2.64
C GLU A 30 43.44 26.75 -2.56
N GLU A 31 43.12 27.91 -3.09
CA GLU A 31 41.76 28.45 -3.18
C GLU A 31 40.86 27.58 -4.09
N GLU A 32 41.36 27.15 -5.24
CA GLU A 32 40.64 26.22 -6.12
C GLU A 32 40.38 24.86 -5.47
N HIS A 33 41.37 24.32 -4.73
CA HIS A 33 41.18 23.09 -3.97
C HIS A 33 40.17 23.24 -2.87
N ASN A 34 40.20 24.33 -2.10
CA ASN A 34 39.23 24.60 -1.06
C ASN A 34 37.81 24.76 -1.61
N ASN A 35 37.65 25.47 -2.72
CA ASN A 35 36.35 25.59 -3.40
C ASN A 35 35.83 24.23 -3.88
N LYS A 36 36.71 23.37 -4.37
CA LYS A 36 36.36 22.02 -4.81
C LYS A 36 35.96 21.11 -3.65
N ILE A 37 36.64 21.23 -2.50
CA ILE A 37 36.29 20.53 -1.26
C ILE A 37 34.90 20.94 -0.80
N VAL A 38 34.61 22.24 -0.71
CA VAL A 38 33.29 22.76 -0.31
C VAL A 38 32.18 22.28 -1.24
N LEU A 39 32.46 22.23 -2.57
CA LEU A 39 31.51 21.72 -3.53
C LEU A 39 31.25 20.23 -3.32
N LEU A 40 32.27 19.43 -3.10
CA LEU A 40 32.17 17.98 -2.86
C LEU A 40 31.41 17.69 -1.54
N GLU A 41 31.69 18.45 -0.49
CA GLU A 41 30.96 18.34 0.79
C GLU A 41 29.46 18.63 0.61
N LYS A 42 29.13 19.67 -0.17
CA LYS A 42 27.75 20.00 -0.50
C LYS A 42 27.07 18.88 -1.30
N GLN A 43 27.75 18.33 -2.29
CA GLN A 43 27.24 17.20 -3.07
C GLN A 43 27.05 15.96 -2.18
N GLN A 44 27.99 15.67 -1.29
CA GLN A 44 27.90 14.56 -0.36
C GLN A 44 26.69 14.72 0.59
N ALA A 45 26.46 15.93 1.11
CA ALA A 45 25.31 16.23 1.95
C ALA A 45 23.98 16.04 1.20
N GLN A 46 23.92 16.44 -0.09
CA GLN A 46 22.74 16.24 -0.94
C GLN A 46 22.49 14.75 -1.20
N LEU A 47 23.52 13.99 -1.54
CA LEU A 47 23.41 12.55 -1.76
C LEU A 47 22.95 11.82 -0.49
N LYS A 48 23.46 12.20 0.67
CA LYS A 48 23.03 11.64 1.95
C LYS A 48 21.56 11.90 2.22
N SER A 49 21.08 13.12 1.97
CA SER A 49 19.66 13.48 2.12
C SER A 49 18.76 12.71 1.16
N GLN A 50 19.19 12.53 -0.10
CA GLN A 50 18.47 11.72 -1.08
C GLN A 50 18.42 10.24 -0.67
N LEU A 51 19.52 9.70 -0.15
CA LEU A 51 19.57 8.33 0.35
C LEU A 51 18.60 8.10 1.52
N GLU A 52 18.57 9.03 2.48
CA GLU A 52 17.65 8.97 3.61
C GLU A 52 16.17 9.02 3.14
N THR A 53 15.87 9.82 2.13
CA THR A 53 14.53 9.91 1.54
C THR A 53 14.14 8.60 0.87
N ILE A 54 15.04 8.01 0.07
CA ILE A 54 14.82 6.71 -0.58
C ILE A 54 14.63 5.61 0.46
N GLN A 55 15.43 5.57 1.52
CA GLN A 55 15.28 4.59 2.60
C GLN A 55 13.94 4.71 3.31
N LYS A 56 13.46 5.93 3.59
CA LYS A 56 12.12 6.16 4.16
C LYS A 56 11.01 5.67 3.23
N GLN A 57 11.12 5.94 1.93
CA GLN A 57 10.16 5.47 0.93
C GLN A 57 10.15 3.95 0.84
N GLN A 58 11.31 3.30 0.80
CA GLN A 58 11.44 1.83 0.79
C GLN A 58 10.84 1.21 2.05
N THR A 59 11.09 1.78 3.22
CA THR A 59 10.49 1.31 4.48
C THR A 59 8.96 1.43 4.45
N GLY A 60 8.43 2.52 3.90
CA GLY A 60 7.00 2.71 3.71
C GLY A 60 6.39 1.64 2.80
N ILE A 61 7.02 1.35 1.66
CA ILE A 61 6.59 0.31 0.71
C ILE A 61 6.63 -1.07 1.36
N ILE A 62 7.73 -1.41 2.06
CA ILE A 62 7.88 -2.71 2.75
C ILE A 62 6.80 -2.88 3.81
N ASN A 63 6.51 -1.85 4.60
CA ASN A 63 5.48 -1.91 5.63
C ASN A 63 4.08 -2.07 5.02
N SER A 64 3.79 -1.34 3.95
CA SER A 64 2.52 -1.48 3.22
C SER A 64 2.36 -2.89 2.64
N THR A 65 3.41 -3.45 2.05
CA THR A 65 3.42 -4.81 1.49
C THR A 65 3.26 -5.87 2.59
N LYS A 66 3.94 -5.71 3.74
CA LYS A 66 3.78 -6.61 4.89
C LYS A 66 2.35 -6.57 5.44
N THR A 67 1.78 -5.37 5.59
CA THR A 67 0.40 -5.21 6.04
C THR A 67 -0.57 -5.89 5.08
N LEU A 68 -0.43 -5.69 3.77
CA LEU A 68 -1.27 -6.32 2.75
C LEU A 68 -1.13 -7.84 2.78
N THR A 69 0.10 -8.37 2.89
CA THR A 69 0.37 -9.81 2.99
C THR A 69 -0.24 -10.42 4.25
N HIS A 70 -0.18 -9.71 5.38
CA HIS A 70 -0.78 -10.16 6.64
C HIS A 70 -2.31 -10.20 6.54
N VAL A 71 -2.91 -9.18 5.91
CA VAL A 71 -4.36 -9.12 5.65
C VAL A 71 -4.78 -10.27 4.75
N ILE A 72 -4.09 -10.49 3.64
CA ILE A 72 -4.37 -11.59 2.69
C ILE A 72 -4.26 -12.94 3.41
N LYS A 73 -3.23 -13.16 4.21
CA LYS A 73 -3.03 -14.41 4.95
C LYS A 73 -4.10 -14.64 5.99
N SER A 74 -4.41 -13.65 6.84
CA SER A 74 -5.43 -13.77 7.89
C SER A 74 -6.83 -14.02 7.34
N VAL A 75 -7.17 -13.41 6.21
CA VAL A 75 -8.47 -13.59 5.56
C VAL A 75 -8.53 -14.90 4.79
N LYS A 76 -7.45 -15.32 4.14
CA LYS A 76 -7.36 -16.61 3.44
C LYS A 76 -7.49 -17.80 4.41
N ASP A 77 -6.96 -17.67 5.62
CA ASP A 77 -7.10 -18.70 6.67
C ASP A 77 -8.53 -18.76 7.22
N GLN A 78 -9.33 -17.68 7.10
CA GLN A 78 -10.73 -17.59 7.53
C GLN A 78 -11.76 -17.92 6.43
N GLN A 79 -11.37 -17.87 5.16
CA GLN A 79 -12.27 -18.06 4.02
C GLN A 79 -11.81 -19.23 3.16
N ASN A 80 -12.51 -20.35 3.28
CA ASN A 80 -12.53 -21.35 2.20
C ASN A 80 -13.02 -20.67 0.91
N THR A 81 -12.48 -21.09 -0.23
CA THR A 81 -12.68 -20.61 -1.61
C THR A 81 -14.17 -20.49 -1.98
N PHE A 82 -14.88 -19.47 -1.50
CA PHE A 82 -16.28 -19.25 -1.82
C PHE A 82 -16.42 -18.11 -2.83
N ILE A 83 -17.42 -18.24 -3.70
CA ILE A 83 -17.85 -17.25 -4.68
C ILE A 83 -18.31 -15.94 -4.01
N PHE A 84 -18.44 -15.92 -2.70
CA PHE A 84 -18.86 -14.77 -1.89
C PHE A 84 -18.05 -14.66 -0.60
N THR A 85 -18.08 -13.49 0.03
CA THR A 85 -17.62 -13.30 1.40
C THR A 85 -18.77 -12.82 2.28
N GLU A 86 -18.80 -13.31 3.53
CA GLU A 86 -19.77 -12.86 4.54
C GLU A 86 -19.06 -12.44 5.82
N PHE A 87 -19.47 -11.35 6.41
CA PHE A 87 -18.85 -10.80 7.61
C PHE A 87 -19.79 -9.84 8.36
N ASN A 88 -19.46 -9.56 9.62
CA ASN A 88 -20.08 -8.48 10.38
C ASN A 88 -19.31 -7.18 10.10
N PRO A 89 -19.90 -6.20 9.40
CA PRO A 89 -19.19 -5.00 8.97
C PRO A 89 -18.79 -4.07 10.13
N ALA A 90 -19.45 -4.16 11.28
CA ALA A 90 -19.06 -3.41 12.47
C ALA A 90 -17.84 -4.00 13.18
N LYS A 91 -17.57 -5.30 12.99
CA LYS A 91 -16.46 -6.03 13.65
C LYS A 91 -15.29 -6.32 12.71
N THR A 92 -15.53 -6.33 11.38
CA THR A 92 -14.55 -6.74 10.37
C THR A 92 -13.94 -5.53 9.71
N LYS A 93 -12.63 -5.40 9.79
CA LYS A 93 -11.89 -4.30 9.17
C LYS A 93 -11.48 -4.61 7.74
N TYR A 94 -11.15 -5.85 7.42
CA TYR A 94 -10.67 -6.28 6.11
C TYR A 94 -11.39 -7.52 5.63
N PHE A 95 -11.57 -7.64 4.31
CA PHE A 95 -12.19 -8.78 3.66
C PHE A 95 -11.59 -9.03 2.28
N ILE A 96 -11.81 -10.22 1.72
CA ILE A 96 -11.43 -10.59 0.36
C ILE A 96 -12.66 -11.03 -0.41
N LEU A 97 -12.75 -10.55 -1.65
CA LEU A 97 -13.69 -11.01 -2.65
C LEU A 97 -12.90 -11.74 -3.74
N ASN A 98 -13.14 -13.04 -3.91
CA ASN A 98 -12.47 -13.83 -4.92
C ASN A 98 -13.46 -14.85 -5.50
N ASN A 99 -13.71 -14.75 -6.79
CA ASN A 99 -14.59 -15.68 -7.51
C ASN A 99 -13.82 -16.61 -8.48
N GLY A 100 -12.51 -16.68 -8.35
CA GLY A 100 -11.63 -17.45 -9.22
C GLY A 100 -11.12 -16.67 -10.45
N SER A 101 -11.87 -15.70 -10.95
CA SER A 101 -11.47 -14.85 -12.09
C SER A 101 -11.06 -13.45 -11.68
N VAL A 102 -11.73 -12.91 -10.67
CA VAL A 102 -11.46 -11.56 -10.08
C VAL A 102 -11.13 -11.74 -8.62
N ALA A 103 -10.08 -11.08 -8.16
CA ALA A 103 -9.67 -11.04 -6.78
C ALA A 103 -9.50 -9.59 -6.31
N LEU A 104 -10.25 -9.21 -5.27
CA LEU A 104 -10.20 -7.91 -4.63
C LEU A 104 -9.94 -8.10 -3.14
N ALA A 105 -9.13 -7.22 -2.56
CA ALA A 105 -9.13 -7.03 -1.12
C ALA A 105 -9.92 -5.76 -0.79
N GLY A 106 -10.62 -5.78 0.34
CA GLY A 106 -11.42 -4.66 0.80
C GLY A 106 -11.18 -4.34 2.26
N ARG A 107 -11.45 -3.10 2.61
CA ARG A 107 -11.48 -2.64 4.01
C ARG A 107 -12.73 -1.80 4.25
N VAL A 108 -13.31 -1.95 5.42
CA VAL A 108 -14.41 -1.11 5.90
C VAL A 108 -13.79 0.15 6.51
N LEU A 109 -14.20 1.31 6.02
CA LEU A 109 -13.73 2.62 6.50
C LEU A 109 -14.67 3.17 7.58
N SER A 110 -15.96 3.27 7.27
CA SER A 110 -17.01 3.72 8.19
C SER A 110 -18.37 3.16 7.79
N ILE A 111 -19.32 3.25 8.71
CA ILE A 111 -20.74 2.96 8.49
C ILE A 111 -21.52 4.15 9.01
N ASP A 112 -22.25 4.82 8.13
CA ASP A 112 -23.00 6.02 8.46
C ASP A 112 -24.50 5.80 8.26
N ALA A 113 -25.31 6.53 9.03
CA ALA A 113 -26.75 6.47 8.93
C ALA A 113 -27.24 7.27 7.71
N THR A 114 -28.30 6.75 7.08
CA THR A 114 -29.08 7.45 6.07
C THR A 114 -30.55 7.50 6.47
N GLU A 115 -31.36 8.27 5.77
CA GLU A 115 -32.81 8.35 6.07
C GLU A 115 -33.48 6.98 6.12
N ASN A 116 -33.07 6.06 5.25
CA ASN A 116 -33.74 4.77 5.07
C ASN A 116 -32.80 3.56 5.31
N GLY A 117 -31.71 3.72 6.05
CA GLY A 117 -30.80 2.61 6.31
C GLY A 117 -29.39 3.05 6.67
N SER A 118 -28.41 2.44 6.02
CA SER A 118 -26.99 2.68 6.23
C SER A 118 -26.26 2.87 4.92
N VAL A 119 -25.15 3.59 4.95
CA VAL A 119 -24.12 3.56 3.90
C VAL A 119 -22.82 3.03 4.50
N ILE A 120 -22.25 2.04 3.85
CA ILE A 120 -20.91 1.54 4.20
C ILE A 120 -19.91 2.15 3.22
N HIS A 121 -18.93 2.82 3.78
CA HIS A 121 -17.75 3.30 3.05
C HIS A 121 -16.69 2.21 3.08
N ILE A 122 -16.35 1.69 1.92
CA ILE A 122 -15.32 0.66 1.77
C ILE A 122 -14.26 1.13 0.79
N SER A 123 -13.05 0.62 0.97
CA SER A 123 -11.96 0.81 0.03
C SER A 123 -11.60 -0.54 -0.55
N LEU A 124 -11.49 -0.64 -1.87
CA LEU A 124 -11.16 -1.86 -2.60
C LEU A 124 -9.82 -1.72 -3.31
N VAL A 125 -9.08 -2.80 -3.39
CA VAL A 125 -7.86 -2.90 -4.19
C VAL A 125 -7.94 -4.11 -5.12
N ASN A 126 -7.59 -3.89 -6.38
CA ASN A 126 -7.49 -4.94 -7.38
C ASN A 126 -6.19 -5.74 -7.15
N LEU A 127 -6.32 -7.04 -6.91
CA LEU A 127 -5.20 -7.97 -6.70
C LEU A 127 -4.70 -8.62 -7.99
N LEU A 128 -5.36 -8.35 -9.13
CA LEU A 128 -4.90 -8.81 -10.44
C LEU A 128 -3.80 -7.91 -10.97
N SER A 129 -3.07 -8.39 -11.97
CA SER A 129 -2.05 -7.63 -12.68
C SER A 129 -2.59 -6.75 -13.83
N ILE A 130 -3.89 -6.84 -14.12
CA ILE A 130 -4.58 -6.08 -15.16
C ILE A 130 -5.67 -5.19 -14.55
N PRO A 131 -5.95 -4.03 -15.15
CA PRO A 131 -7.06 -3.19 -14.72
C PRO A 131 -8.40 -3.88 -14.95
N ILE A 132 -9.37 -3.60 -14.08
CA ILE A 132 -10.75 -4.04 -14.22
C ILE A 132 -11.69 -2.86 -14.06
N SER A 133 -12.80 -2.86 -14.79
CA SER A 133 -13.84 -1.85 -14.70
C SER A 133 -15.24 -2.45 -14.75
N ASN A 134 -16.27 -1.63 -14.51
CA ASN A 134 -17.67 -2.04 -14.47
C ASN A 134 -17.96 -3.21 -13.50
N ILE A 135 -17.42 -3.12 -12.28
CA ILE A 135 -17.57 -4.17 -11.29
C ILE A 135 -18.97 -4.11 -10.69
N GLY A 136 -19.68 -5.22 -10.79
CA GLY A 136 -20.94 -5.43 -10.09
C GLY A 136 -20.74 -6.20 -8.78
N PHE A 137 -21.62 -5.95 -7.82
CA PHE A 137 -21.70 -6.67 -6.56
C PHE A 137 -23.12 -7.11 -6.31
N ASN A 138 -23.29 -8.34 -5.86
CA ASN A 138 -24.51 -8.80 -5.23
C ASN A 138 -24.31 -8.70 -3.72
N ALA A 139 -25.10 -7.87 -3.08
CA ALA A 139 -25.04 -7.65 -1.64
C ALA A 139 -26.27 -8.22 -0.95
N THR A 140 -26.07 -8.88 0.19
CA THR A 140 -27.11 -9.33 1.11
C THR A 140 -26.75 -8.84 2.50
N TRP A 141 -27.67 -8.20 3.21
CA TRP A 141 -27.37 -7.62 4.52
C TRP A 141 -28.55 -7.69 5.48
N GLY A 142 -28.28 -7.51 6.75
CA GLY A 142 -29.27 -7.51 7.82
C GLY A 142 -28.69 -7.53 9.21
N GLY A 143 -29.49 -7.96 10.15
CA GLY A 143 -29.08 -8.16 11.54
C GLY A 143 -28.07 -9.27 11.71
N GLU A 144 -27.47 -9.33 12.89
CA GLU A 144 -26.43 -10.32 13.21
C GLU A 144 -26.93 -11.75 12.98
N LYS A 145 -26.06 -12.57 12.38
CA LYS A 145 -26.35 -13.98 12.11
C LYS A 145 -26.52 -14.74 13.43
N PRO A 146 -27.67 -15.43 13.65
CA PRO A 146 -27.90 -16.15 14.89
C PRO A 146 -26.94 -17.33 15.04
N VAL A 147 -26.62 -17.64 16.27
CA VAL A 147 -25.83 -18.83 16.64
C VAL A 147 -26.71 -20.09 16.66
N ASP A 148 -27.99 -19.92 17.02
CA ASP A 148 -28.95 -21.05 17.06
C ASP A 148 -29.48 -21.35 15.67
N ALA A 149 -29.27 -22.57 15.22
CA ALA A 149 -29.74 -23.06 13.91
C ALA A 149 -31.27 -22.97 13.75
N LYS A 150 -32.03 -22.98 14.83
CA LYS A 150 -33.51 -22.89 14.79
C LYS A 150 -33.99 -21.49 14.35
N GLU A 151 -33.21 -20.45 14.63
CA GLU A 151 -33.52 -19.07 14.24
C GLU A 151 -33.03 -18.73 12.85
N PHE A 152 -32.22 -19.57 12.24
CA PHE A 152 -31.55 -19.29 10.97
C PHE A 152 -32.54 -19.07 9.83
N ALA A 153 -33.57 -19.91 9.69
CA ALA A 153 -34.56 -19.78 8.62
C ALA A 153 -35.35 -18.45 8.71
N ARG A 154 -35.73 -18.04 9.93
CA ARG A 154 -36.40 -16.78 10.16
C ARG A 154 -35.48 -15.59 9.87
N TRP A 155 -34.23 -15.66 10.33
CA TRP A 155 -33.23 -14.63 10.08
C TRP A 155 -32.98 -14.42 8.57
N GLN A 156 -32.85 -15.51 7.79
CA GLN A 156 -32.68 -15.42 6.35
C GLN A 156 -33.81 -14.69 5.64
N GLN A 157 -35.05 -14.84 6.09
CA GLN A 157 -36.20 -14.16 5.54
C GLN A 157 -36.21 -12.65 5.82
N LEU A 158 -35.47 -12.19 6.82
CA LEU A 158 -35.35 -10.78 7.19
C LEU A 158 -34.18 -10.08 6.48
N LEU A 159 -33.39 -10.78 5.68
CA LEU A 159 -32.27 -10.20 4.96
C LEU A 159 -32.75 -9.43 3.74
N PHE A 160 -32.09 -8.31 3.51
CA PHE A 160 -32.23 -7.53 2.30
C PHE A 160 -31.17 -7.99 1.27
N ASN A 161 -31.46 -7.84 0.00
CA ASN A 161 -30.52 -8.12 -1.07
C ASN A 161 -30.69 -7.12 -2.22
N THR A 162 -29.61 -6.84 -2.92
CA THR A 162 -29.62 -6.03 -4.14
C THR A 162 -28.37 -6.28 -4.97
N SER A 163 -28.46 -6.01 -6.27
CA SER A 163 -27.33 -5.91 -7.16
C SER A 163 -26.92 -4.45 -7.29
N MET A 164 -25.63 -4.19 -7.20
CA MET A 164 -25.02 -2.87 -7.31
C MET A 164 -23.98 -2.91 -8.42
N THR A 165 -23.85 -1.86 -9.21
CA THR A 165 -22.83 -1.75 -10.24
C THR A 165 -22.01 -0.48 -9.98
N SER A 166 -20.70 -0.60 -10.08
CA SER A 166 -19.77 0.52 -10.02
C SER A 166 -19.09 0.69 -11.37
N THR A 167 -19.09 1.91 -11.89
CA THR A 167 -18.37 2.27 -13.12
C THR A 167 -16.88 2.57 -12.87
N LEU A 168 -16.43 2.43 -11.64
CA LEU A 168 -15.04 2.68 -11.28
C LEU A 168 -14.09 1.73 -11.99
N LYS A 169 -12.96 2.29 -12.42
CA LYS A 169 -11.83 1.52 -12.94
C LYS A 169 -10.87 1.24 -11.78
N LEU A 170 -10.67 -0.05 -11.48
CA LEU A 170 -9.72 -0.48 -10.46
C LEU A 170 -8.39 -0.85 -11.11
N LEU A 171 -7.39 -0.01 -10.90
CA LEU A 171 -6.02 -0.29 -11.34
C LEU A 171 -5.35 -1.31 -10.39
N PRO A 172 -4.41 -2.14 -10.91
CA PRO A 172 -3.68 -3.08 -10.08
C PRO A 172 -3.00 -2.43 -8.88
N GLY A 173 -3.23 -2.96 -7.69
CA GLY A 173 -2.58 -2.51 -6.46
C GLY A 173 -3.00 -1.13 -5.94
N GLN A 174 -3.96 -0.44 -6.56
CA GLN A 174 -4.45 0.86 -6.11
C GLN A 174 -5.76 0.71 -5.33
N TRP A 175 -5.82 1.39 -4.19
CA TRP A 175 -7.03 1.46 -3.38
C TRP A 175 -8.01 2.47 -3.96
N GLN A 176 -9.28 2.08 -4.05
CA GLN A 176 -10.37 2.90 -4.55
C GLN A 176 -11.54 2.84 -3.57
N ASP A 177 -12.06 4.00 -3.20
CA ASP A 177 -13.17 4.10 -2.26
C ASP A 177 -14.50 3.99 -2.99
N ILE A 178 -15.41 3.20 -2.45
CA ILE A 178 -16.79 3.05 -2.92
C ILE A 178 -17.76 3.09 -1.75
N ASN A 179 -19.00 3.47 -2.04
CA ASN A 179 -20.09 3.54 -1.07
C ASN A 179 -21.15 2.50 -1.41
N LEU A 180 -21.52 1.66 -0.44
CA LEU A 180 -22.60 0.71 -0.56
C LEU A 180 -23.78 1.20 0.26
N THR A 181 -24.89 1.56 -0.42
CA THR A 181 -26.14 1.97 0.26
C THR A 181 -26.96 0.74 0.59
N LEU A 182 -27.19 0.51 1.87
CA LEU A 182 -27.90 -0.63 2.44
C LEU A 182 -29.21 -0.14 3.07
N LYS A 183 -30.30 -0.26 2.34
CA LYS A 183 -31.63 0.20 2.78
C LYS A 183 -32.22 -0.75 3.83
N GLY A 184 -33.05 -0.21 4.72
CA GLY A 184 -33.85 -0.98 5.66
C GLY A 184 -33.17 -1.37 6.98
N VAL A 185 -31.87 -1.13 7.14
CA VAL A 185 -31.12 -1.49 8.34
C VAL A 185 -30.26 -0.31 8.80
N SER A 186 -30.47 0.15 10.02
CA SER A 186 -29.65 1.20 10.62
C SER A 186 -28.24 0.70 10.95
N PRO A 187 -27.22 1.58 11.10
CA PRO A 187 -25.84 1.18 11.40
C PRO A 187 -25.73 0.31 12.66
N ASN A 188 -26.49 0.61 13.70
CA ASN A 188 -26.46 -0.12 14.97
C ASN A 188 -27.02 -1.55 14.85
N ASN A 189 -27.87 -1.79 13.87
CA ASN A 189 -28.52 -3.09 13.63
C ASN A 189 -27.85 -3.87 12.49
N LEU A 190 -26.88 -3.28 11.81
CA LEU A 190 -26.17 -3.89 10.69
C LEU A 190 -25.09 -4.85 11.23
N GLY A 191 -25.44 -6.11 11.39
CA GLY A 191 -24.56 -7.14 11.92
C GLY A 191 -24.11 -8.19 10.90
N TYR A 192 -24.64 -8.13 9.69
CA TYR A 192 -24.34 -9.08 8.61
C TYR A 192 -24.29 -8.41 7.26
N LEU A 193 -23.22 -8.69 6.52
CA LEU A 193 -23.05 -8.32 5.11
C LEU A 193 -22.43 -9.48 4.36
N LYS A 194 -23.08 -9.87 3.26
CA LYS A 194 -22.55 -10.83 2.29
C LYS A 194 -22.35 -10.10 0.98
N LEU A 195 -21.16 -10.22 0.41
CA LEU A 195 -20.80 -9.63 -0.88
C LEU A 195 -20.34 -10.72 -1.83
N ALA A 196 -20.82 -10.67 -3.06
CA ALA A 196 -20.33 -11.48 -4.17
C ALA A 196 -20.06 -10.60 -5.38
N ILE A 197 -19.04 -10.92 -6.16
CA ILE A 197 -18.74 -10.22 -7.43
C ILE A 197 -19.75 -10.70 -8.47
N ASN A 198 -20.40 -9.75 -9.13
CA ASN A 198 -21.24 -10.00 -10.28
C ASN A 198 -20.41 -9.83 -11.56
N MET A 199 -20.31 -10.89 -12.35
CA MET A 199 -19.48 -10.95 -13.55
C MET A 199 -20.15 -10.43 -14.82
N GLU A 200 -21.44 -10.07 -14.78
CA GLU A 200 -22.23 -9.79 -15.99
C GLU A 200 -21.66 -8.65 -16.85
N ASN A 201 -21.08 -7.63 -16.21
CA ASN A 201 -20.63 -6.41 -16.88
C ASN A 201 -19.15 -6.11 -16.68
N ILE A 202 -18.39 -7.01 -16.05
CA ILE A 202 -16.97 -6.78 -15.80
C ILE A 202 -16.19 -6.72 -17.11
N GLN A 203 -15.33 -5.71 -17.22
CA GLN A 203 -14.40 -5.53 -18.32
C GLN A 203 -12.96 -5.64 -17.79
N PHE A 204 -12.16 -6.41 -18.51
CA PHE A 204 -10.73 -6.51 -18.30
C PHE A 204 -10.04 -5.62 -19.35
N ASP A 205 -9.39 -4.57 -18.89
CA ASP A 205 -8.72 -3.63 -19.77
C ASP A 205 -7.26 -4.07 -19.98
N ASN A 206 -6.91 -4.31 -21.25
CA ASN A 206 -5.54 -4.65 -21.66
C ASN A 206 -4.69 -3.39 -21.85
#